data_fce8a5dded40ba73ec525291a278e00f
#
_entry.id   fce8a5dded40ba73ec525291a278e00f
#
_cell.length_a   1.000
_cell.length_b   1.000
_cell.length_c   1.000
_cell.angle_alpha   90.00
_cell.angle_beta   90.00
_cell.angle_gamma   90.00
#
_symmetry.space_group_name_H-M   'P 1'
#
loop_
_entity.id
_entity.type
_entity.pdbx_description
1 polymer ?
#
loop_
_entity_poly.entity_id
_entity_poly.type
_entity_poly.pdbx_seq_one_letter_code
_entity_poly.pdbx_strand_id
1 'polypeptide(L)'
;MQFETRCTYNFVKRFLPSAGGRILEVGCGTGELAASLANDGYAVLAIDSDPDSIAAAQRLGVEARIATWPDVNDGQFDAVLFTRSLHHIHPLNESVGRAAESLTEGGRIIVEDFAYDSVDEKTLCWFRSAIGLLEAAGVLIAGDEFVQKILSKTQTLNTWRQNHENELHTATEMGAQLQEIFSRVIQENAPYYFRYIAGAIAPSEKRDGILQAFAEQEETLAASDCIVPLGRRFVALK
;
A
#
# COMPACT_ATOMS: atom_id res chain seq x y z
N MET A 1 15.77 2.39 4.43
CA MET A 1 14.40 1.99 4.00
C MET A 1 13.63 1.45 5.19
N GLN A 2 12.49 2.05 5.49
CA GLN A 2 11.59 1.63 6.58
C GLN A 2 11.05 0.22 6.33
N PHE A 3 10.63 -0.49 7.39
CA PHE A 3 10.10 -1.86 7.28
C PHE A 3 8.92 -1.94 6.32
N GLU A 4 7.99 -0.99 6.43
CA GLU A 4 6.78 -0.92 5.61
C GLU A 4 7.10 -0.80 4.11
N THR A 5 8.03 0.09 3.78
CA THR A 5 8.49 0.26 2.39
C THR A 5 9.24 -0.97 1.90
N ARG A 6 10.04 -1.63 2.77
CA ARG A 6 10.75 -2.87 2.44
C ARG A 6 9.78 -4.01 2.07
N CYS A 7 8.64 -4.11 2.77
CA CYS A 7 7.59 -5.08 2.42
C CYS A 7 7.01 -4.82 1.02
N THR A 8 6.68 -3.56 0.70
CA THR A 8 6.21 -3.16 -0.63
C THR A 8 7.29 -3.40 -1.69
N TYR A 9 8.53 -2.99 -1.43
CA TYR A 9 9.66 -3.20 -2.32
C TYR A 9 9.87 -4.68 -2.66
N ASN A 10 9.87 -5.56 -1.66
CA ASN A 10 10.02 -7.01 -1.87
C ASN A 10 8.89 -7.60 -2.73
N PHE A 11 7.66 -7.11 -2.55
CA PHE A 11 6.54 -7.49 -3.40
C PHE A 11 6.74 -7.01 -4.85
N VAL A 12 6.97 -5.74 -5.05
CA VAL A 12 7.11 -5.11 -6.37
C VAL A 12 8.26 -5.77 -7.15
N LYS A 13 9.42 -6.00 -6.51
CA LYS A 13 10.61 -6.62 -7.13
C LYS A 13 10.35 -8.01 -7.71
N ARG A 14 9.42 -8.79 -7.15
CA ARG A 14 9.08 -10.12 -7.70
C ARG A 14 8.49 -10.05 -9.11
N PHE A 15 7.89 -8.92 -9.45
CA PHE A 15 7.13 -8.74 -10.68
C PHE A 15 7.72 -7.70 -11.63
N LEU A 16 8.73 -6.95 -11.21
CA LEU A 16 9.39 -6.02 -12.10
C LEU A 16 10.17 -6.75 -13.21
N PRO A 17 10.30 -6.14 -14.39
CA PRO A 17 11.21 -6.65 -15.42
C PRO A 17 12.66 -6.62 -14.89
N SER A 18 13.57 -7.20 -15.63
CA SER A 18 15.00 -7.11 -15.33
C SER A 18 15.45 -5.63 -15.22
N ALA A 19 16.51 -5.38 -14.47
CA ALA A 19 17.03 -4.03 -14.23
C ALA A 19 17.16 -3.19 -15.50
N GLY A 20 16.90 -1.88 -15.39
CA GLY A 20 16.93 -0.94 -16.51
C GLY A 20 15.56 -0.61 -17.13
N GLY A 21 14.47 -1.22 -16.66
CA GLY A 21 13.13 -0.87 -17.09
C GLY A 21 12.66 0.51 -16.61
N ARG A 22 11.72 1.09 -17.35
CA ARG A 22 11.12 2.38 -17.02
C ARG A 22 9.87 2.20 -16.19
N ILE A 23 9.80 2.84 -15.03
CA ILE A 23 8.74 2.66 -14.03
C ILE A 23 8.05 4.00 -13.78
N LEU A 24 6.72 4.00 -13.70
CA LEU A 24 5.93 5.09 -13.16
C LEU A 24 5.39 4.68 -11.78
N GLU A 25 5.68 5.46 -10.75
CA GLU A 25 5.04 5.33 -9.43
C GLU A 25 4.02 6.44 -9.24
N VAL A 26 2.74 6.06 -9.07
CA VAL A 26 1.60 6.97 -8.91
C VAL A 26 1.19 7.05 -7.44
N GLY A 27 1.22 8.26 -6.87
CA GLY A 27 1.04 8.48 -5.43
C GLY A 27 2.28 8.02 -4.65
N CYS A 28 3.46 8.55 -5.02
CA CYS A 28 4.74 8.09 -4.50
C CYS A 28 5.01 8.50 -3.03
N GLY A 29 4.19 9.40 -2.46
CA GLY A 29 4.44 9.96 -1.16
C GLY A 29 5.87 10.54 -1.07
N THR A 30 6.59 10.23 0.01
CA THR A 30 7.95 10.72 0.24
C THR A 30 9.03 10.09 -0.66
N GLY A 31 8.66 9.18 -1.58
CA GLY A 31 9.53 8.64 -2.62
C GLY A 31 10.54 7.57 -2.16
N GLU A 32 10.36 6.97 -0.99
CA GLU A 32 11.32 5.98 -0.47
C GLU A 32 11.38 4.72 -1.34
N LEU A 33 10.22 4.26 -1.87
CA LEU A 33 10.17 3.12 -2.79
C LEU A 33 10.80 3.49 -4.13
N ALA A 34 10.43 4.63 -4.71
CA ALA A 34 11.03 5.15 -5.96
C ALA A 34 12.56 5.26 -5.86
N ALA A 35 13.08 5.83 -4.76
CA ALA A 35 14.53 5.94 -4.53
C ALA A 35 15.21 4.56 -4.47
N SER A 36 14.57 3.59 -3.81
CA SER A 36 15.11 2.23 -3.71
C SER A 36 15.16 1.53 -5.08
N LEU A 37 14.12 1.70 -5.90
CA LEU A 37 14.06 1.16 -7.25
C LEU A 37 15.07 1.87 -8.19
N ALA A 38 15.22 3.19 -8.07
CA ALA A 38 16.22 3.94 -8.83
C ALA A 38 17.65 3.49 -8.50
N ASN A 39 17.95 3.23 -7.22
CA ASN A 39 19.23 2.67 -6.80
C ASN A 39 19.51 1.26 -7.35
N ASP A 40 18.46 0.50 -7.67
CA ASP A 40 18.56 -0.80 -8.36
C ASP A 40 18.78 -0.68 -9.88
N GLY A 41 18.82 0.55 -10.42
CA GLY A 41 19.06 0.82 -11.84
C GLY A 41 17.81 0.93 -12.70
N TYR A 42 16.60 1.08 -12.11
CA TYR A 42 15.39 1.41 -12.86
C TYR A 42 15.31 2.93 -13.14
N ALA A 43 14.77 3.28 -14.31
CA ALA A 43 14.41 4.66 -14.62
C ALA A 43 13.02 4.96 -14.03
N VAL A 44 12.99 5.53 -12.82
CA VAL A 44 11.74 5.77 -12.09
C VAL A 44 11.30 7.21 -12.27
N LEU A 45 10.07 7.41 -12.78
CA LEU A 45 9.32 8.65 -12.67
C LEU A 45 8.32 8.49 -11.53
N ALA A 46 8.38 9.35 -10.53
CA ALA A 46 7.46 9.37 -9.39
C ALA A 46 6.53 10.57 -9.48
N ILE A 47 5.23 10.39 -9.23
CA ILE A 47 4.27 11.48 -9.20
C ILE A 47 3.43 11.42 -7.93
N ASP A 48 3.09 12.61 -7.43
CA ASP A 48 2.14 12.80 -6.33
C ASP A 48 1.46 14.17 -6.49
N SER A 49 0.26 14.32 -5.96
CA SER A 49 -0.44 15.61 -5.94
C SER A 49 0.01 16.52 -4.80
N ASP A 50 0.65 15.96 -3.76
CA ASP A 50 1.14 16.69 -2.60
C ASP A 50 2.55 17.27 -2.84
N PRO A 51 2.70 18.62 -2.80
CA PRO A 51 3.99 19.27 -3.02
C PRO A 51 5.06 18.91 -1.97
N ASP A 52 4.67 18.66 -0.72
CA ASP A 52 5.61 18.35 0.35
C ASP A 52 6.18 16.92 0.18
N SER A 53 5.34 15.99 -0.24
CA SER A 53 5.74 14.64 -0.64
C SER A 53 6.74 14.67 -1.79
N ILE A 54 6.45 15.45 -2.85
CA ILE A 54 7.37 15.60 -3.99
C ILE A 54 8.68 16.24 -3.57
N ALA A 55 8.65 17.29 -2.75
CA ALA A 55 9.88 17.89 -2.24
C ALA A 55 10.71 16.90 -1.41
N ALA A 56 10.07 15.98 -0.68
CA ALA A 56 10.76 14.91 0.05
C ALA A 56 11.39 13.89 -0.91
N ALA A 57 10.65 13.42 -1.91
CA ALA A 57 11.14 12.48 -2.93
C ALA A 57 12.34 13.04 -3.71
N GLN A 58 12.28 14.32 -4.11
CA GLN A 58 13.38 14.99 -4.81
C GLN A 58 14.65 15.07 -3.94
N ARG A 59 14.52 15.26 -2.62
CA ARG A 59 15.67 15.22 -1.69
C ARG A 59 16.35 13.85 -1.64
N LEU A 60 15.63 12.78 -1.97
CA LEU A 60 16.18 11.42 -2.12
C LEU A 60 16.84 11.19 -3.49
N GLY A 61 16.85 12.19 -4.39
CA GLY A 61 17.42 12.08 -5.73
C GLY A 61 16.49 11.41 -6.75
N VAL A 62 15.20 11.27 -6.43
CA VAL A 62 14.20 10.70 -7.34
C VAL A 62 13.77 11.74 -8.38
N GLU A 63 13.59 11.32 -9.63
CA GLU A 63 12.86 12.10 -10.62
C GLU A 63 11.39 12.13 -10.23
N ALA A 64 10.99 13.18 -9.50
CA ALA A 64 9.66 13.32 -8.95
C ALA A 64 9.04 14.67 -9.31
N ARG A 65 7.73 14.70 -9.59
CA ARG A 65 7.00 15.92 -9.90
C ARG A 65 5.58 15.91 -9.38
N ILE A 66 5.07 17.11 -9.11
CA ILE A 66 3.66 17.33 -8.77
C ILE A 66 2.83 17.04 -10.02
N ALA A 67 1.93 16.06 -9.92
CA ALA A 67 0.99 15.73 -10.98
C ALA A 67 -0.22 14.99 -10.42
N THR A 68 -1.36 15.18 -11.07
CA THR A 68 -2.59 14.43 -10.78
C THR A 68 -2.76 13.31 -11.79
N TRP A 69 -2.99 12.10 -11.32
CA TRP A 69 -3.34 10.98 -12.18
C TRP A 69 -4.86 10.96 -12.41
N PRO A 70 -5.35 10.71 -13.66
CA PRO A 70 -4.65 10.16 -14.84
C PRO A 70 -4.13 11.19 -15.86
N ASP A 71 -3.98 12.46 -15.53
CA ASP A 71 -3.65 13.55 -16.47
C ASP A 71 -2.19 13.52 -17.00
N VAL A 72 -1.42 12.47 -16.68
CA VAL A 72 -0.01 12.33 -17.03
C VAL A 72 0.16 11.60 -18.36
N ASN A 73 1.02 12.16 -19.25
CA ASN A 73 1.35 11.58 -20.54
C ASN A 73 2.85 11.66 -20.83
N ASP A 74 3.63 10.76 -20.25
CA ASP A 74 5.10 10.72 -20.34
C ASP A 74 5.63 9.56 -21.17
N GLY A 75 4.85 9.07 -22.12
CA GLY A 75 5.20 7.94 -22.96
C GLY A 75 4.90 6.59 -22.29
N GLN A 76 5.72 5.58 -22.61
CA GLN A 76 5.46 4.22 -22.18
C GLN A 76 6.38 3.77 -21.03
N PHE A 77 5.86 2.88 -20.17
CA PHE A 77 6.51 2.32 -19.01
C PHE A 77 6.46 0.79 -19.04
N ASP A 78 7.48 0.15 -18.50
CA ASP A 78 7.50 -1.31 -18.32
C ASP A 78 6.69 -1.73 -17.09
N ALA A 79 6.49 -0.81 -16.15
CA ALA A 79 5.59 -0.99 -15.02
C ALA A 79 4.96 0.33 -14.57
N VAL A 80 3.68 0.27 -14.18
CA VAL A 80 2.97 1.33 -13.46
C VAL A 80 2.63 0.80 -12.07
N LEU A 81 3.04 1.52 -11.04
CA LEU A 81 2.88 1.13 -9.65
C LEU A 81 1.83 2.01 -8.97
N PHE A 82 0.91 1.37 -8.26
CA PHE A 82 -0.01 1.99 -7.31
C PHE A 82 0.22 1.36 -5.94
N THR A 83 0.99 2.03 -5.10
CA THR A 83 1.31 1.50 -3.76
C THR A 83 0.57 2.30 -2.70
N ARG A 84 -0.63 1.82 -2.33
CA ARG A 84 -1.59 2.47 -1.42
C ARG A 84 -2.11 3.81 -1.96
N SER A 85 -2.33 3.91 -3.24
CA SER A 85 -2.80 5.13 -3.90
C SER A 85 -4.05 4.93 -4.75
N LEU A 86 -4.24 3.75 -5.36
CA LEU A 86 -5.32 3.52 -6.33
C LEU A 86 -6.71 3.67 -5.69
N HIS A 87 -6.86 3.32 -4.41
CA HIS A 87 -8.12 3.46 -3.68
C HIS A 87 -8.61 4.91 -3.56
N HIS A 88 -7.75 5.90 -3.72
CA HIS A 88 -8.10 7.33 -3.70
C HIS A 88 -8.32 7.95 -5.08
N ILE A 89 -7.94 7.26 -6.17
CA ILE A 89 -7.87 7.90 -7.49
C ILE A 89 -9.18 7.70 -8.26
N HIS A 90 -9.89 8.79 -8.51
CA HIS A 90 -11.16 8.82 -9.22
C HIS A 90 -11.06 9.53 -10.58
N PRO A 91 -11.80 9.04 -11.61
CA PRO A 91 -12.56 7.78 -11.66
C PRO A 91 -11.62 6.56 -11.84
N LEU A 92 -11.99 5.41 -11.26
CA LEU A 92 -11.16 4.20 -11.27
C LEU A 92 -10.93 3.65 -12.68
N ASN A 93 -11.98 3.60 -13.49
CA ASN A 93 -11.91 3.10 -14.87
C ASN A 93 -10.97 3.93 -15.74
N GLU A 94 -10.98 5.25 -15.62
CA GLU A 94 -10.05 6.13 -16.34
C GLU A 94 -8.61 5.94 -15.83
N SER A 95 -8.46 5.79 -14.52
CA SER A 95 -7.16 5.56 -13.88
C SER A 95 -6.50 4.27 -14.38
N VAL A 96 -7.22 3.14 -14.36
CA VAL A 96 -6.71 1.85 -14.81
C VAL A 96 -6.55 1.82 -16.34
N GLY A 97 -7.49 2.41 -17.09
CA GLY A 97 -7.41 2.54 -18.55
C GLY A 97 -6.17 3.32 -18.99
N ARG A 98 -5.92 4.46 -18.36
CA ARG A 98 -4.73 5.27 -18.61
C ARG A 98 -3.43 4.54 -18.29
N ALA A 99 -3.40 3.78 -17.19
CA ALA A 99 -2.24 2.96 -16.85
C ALA A 99 -1.98 1.89 -17.91
N ALA A 100 -3.03 1.21 -18.41
CA ALA A 100 -2.91 0.23 -19.47
C ALA A 100 -2.39 0.82 -20.80
N GLU A 101 -2.84 2.02 -21.16
CA GLU A 101 -2.35 2.75 -22.34
C GLU A 101 -0.86 3.13 -22.20
N SER A 102 -0.44 3.49 -20.99
CA SER A 102 0.93 3.89 -20.68
C SER A 102 1.92 2.73 -20.59
N LEU A 103 1.47 1.48 -20.68
CA LEU A 103 2.36 0.31 -20.65
C LEU A 103 2.94 -0.03 -22.01
N THR A 104 4.21 -0.41 -22.02
CA THR A 104 4.83 -1.14 -23.15
C THR A 104 4.16 -2.50 -23.35
N GLU A 105 4.42 -3.14 -24.50
CA GLU A 105 4.02 -4.55 -24.71
C GLU A 105 4.76 -5.45 -23.70
N GLY A 106 4.01 -6.32 -23.01
CA GLY A 106 4.53 -7.12 -21.89
C GLY A 106 4.76 -6.36 -20.59
N GLY A 107 4.38 -5.08 -20.54
CA GLY A 107 4.40 -4.25 -19.33
C GLY A 107 3.31 -4.67 -18.33
N ARG A 108 3.31 -4.09 -17.14
CA ARG A 108 2.40 -4.50 -16.07
C ARG A 108 1.98 -3.38 -15.15
N ILE A 109 0.77 -3.50 -14.62
CA ILE A 109 0.33 -2.71 -13.45
C ILE A 109 0.59 -3.56 -12.21
N ILE A 110 1.19 -2.94 -11.18
CA ILE A 110 1.40 -3.56 -9.87
C ILE A 110 0.71 -2.70 -8.82
N VAL A 111 -0.24 -3.29 -8.10
CA VAL A 111 -1.02 -2.62 -7.06
C VAL A 111 -0.78 -3.30 -5.72
N GLU A 112 -0.45 -2.54 -4.69
CA GLU A 112 -0.55 -2.94 -3.29
C GLU A 112 -1.54 -2.02 -2.60
N ASP A 113 -2.64 -2.59 -2.09
CA ASP A 113 -3.72 -1.85 -1.46
C ASP A 113 -4.39 -2.67 -0.36
N PHE A 114 -5.55 -2.28 0.14
CA PHE A 114 -6.20 -2.94 1.27
C PHE A 114 -7.71 -3.09 1.09
N ALA A 115 -8.26 -4.13 1.72
CA ALA A 115 -9.68 -4.50 1.67
C ALA A 115 -10.37 -4.13 3.00
N TYR A 116 -10.49 -2.84 3.28
CA TYR A 116 -11.07 -2.33 4.54
C TYR A 116 -12.51 -2.79 4.77
N ASP A 117 -13.25 -3.01 3.70
CA ASP A 117 -14.64 -3.48 3.68
C ASP A 117 -14.79 -4.95 4.06
N SER A 118 -13.73 -5.75 3.92
CA SER A 118 -13.73 -7.19 4.19
C SER A 118 -13.54 -7.55 5.68
N VAL A 119 -13.15 -6.60 6.52
CA VAL A 119 -12.89 -6.82 7.94
C VAL A 119 -14.14 -7.31 8.66
N ASP A 120 -14.00 -8.34 9.52
CA ASP A 120 -15.05 -8.86 10.37
C ASP A 120 -14.82 -8.57 11.87
N GLU A 121 -15.83 -8.82 12.70
CA GLU A 121 -15.79 -8.59 14.15
C GLU A 121 -14.66 -9.39 14.83
N LYS A 122 -14.39 -10.61 14.38
CA LYS A 122 -13.36 -11.48 14.94
C LYS A 122 -11.96 -10.90 14.68
N THR A 123 -11.74 -10.43 13.46
CA THR A 123 -10.49 -9.79 13.05
C THR A 123 -10.27 -8.48 13.80
N LEU A 124 -11.31 -7.65 13.93
CA LEU A 124 -11.22 -6.40 14.68
C LEU A 124 -10.94 -6.66 16.16
N CYS A 125 -11.54 -7.70 16.76
CA CYS A 125 -11.26 -8.11 18.13
C CYS A 125 -9.80 -8.53 18.33
N TRP A 126 -9.26 -9.34 17.40
CA TRP A 126 -7.84 -9.69 17.40
C TRP A 126 -6.95 -8.45 17.33
N PHE A 127 -7.21 -7.57 16.36
CA PHE A 127 -6.40 -6.36 16.13
C PHE A 127 -6.36 -5.45 17.37
N ARG A 128 -7.52 -5.22 18.01
CA ARG A 128 -7.60 -4.49 19.28
C ARG A 128 -6.81 -5.15 20.40
N SER A 129 -6.90 -6.47 20.52
CA SER A 129 -6.17 -7.23 21.55
C SER A 129 -4.66 -7.14 21.34
N ALA A 130 -4.20 -7.22 20.09
CA ALA A 130 -2.79 -7.09 19.75
C ALA A 130 -2.27 -5.67 20.07
N ILE A 131 -3.02 -4.61 19.74
CA ILE A 131 -2.66 -3.23 20.09
C ILE A 131 -2.65 -3.06 21.62
N GLY A 132 -3.62 -3.60 22.34
CA GLY A 132 -3.65 -3.55 23.81
C GLY A 132 -2.45 -4.20 24.46
N LEU A 133 -1.93 -5.30 23.90
CA LEU A 133 -0.69 -5.92 24.36
C LEU A 133 0.54 -5.02 24.11
N LEU A 134 0.62 -4.36 22.96
CA LEU A 134 1.71 -3.43 22.64
C LEU A 134 1.67 -2.19 23.54
N GLU A 135 0.47 -1.66 23.83
CA GLU A 135 0.29 -0.55 24.78
C GLU A 135 0.73 -0.96 26.21
N ALA A 136 0.27 -2.12 26.70
CA ALA A 136 0.65 -2.62 28.01
C ALA A 136 2.16 -2.90 28.12
N ALA A 137 2.80 -3.27 27.00
CA ALA A 137 4.25 -3.44 26.92
C ALA A 137 5.04 -2.11 26.88
N GLY A 138 4.36 -0.97 26.77
CA GLY A 138 4.95 0.37 26.74
C GLY A 138 5.80 0.64 25.49
N VAL A 139 5.48 -0.01 24.36
CA VAL A 139 6.23 0.18 23.09
C VAL A 139 5.56 1.15 22.13
N LEU A 140 4.35 1.61 22.45
CA LEU A 140 3.62 2.60 21.67
C LEU A 140 3.89 4.03 22.16
N ILE A 141 3.71 5.00 21.28
CA ILE A 141 3.77 6.42 21.62
C ILE A 141 2.61 6.74 22.56
N ALA A 142 2.92 7.29 23.72
CA ALA A 142 1.92 7.61 24.72
C ALA A 142 0.91 8.63 24.19
N GLY A 143 -0.39 8.31 24.29
CA GLY A 143 -1.46 9.19 23.84
C GLY A 143 -1.66 9.23 22.32
N ASP A 144 -1.08 8.30 21.56
CA ASP A 144 -1.32 8.20 20.12
C ASP A 144 -2.83 8.10 19.81
N GLU A 145 -3.33 9.00 18.97
CA GLU A 145 -4.76 9.13 18.69
C GLU A 145 -5.36 7.88 18.02
N PHE A 146 -4.61 7.24 17.11
CA PHE A 146 -5.06 6.02 16.46
C PHE A 146 -5.19 4.88 17.47
N VAL A 147 -4.19 4.70 18.33
CA VAL A 147 -4.20 3.69 19.40
C VAL A 147 -5.40 3.91 20.32
N GLN A 148 -5.61 5.14 20.80
CA GLN A 148 -6.73 5.47 21.67
C GLN A 148 -8.08 5.20 21.01
N LYS A 149 -8.21 5.53 19.72
CA LYS A 149 -9.41 5.26 18.93
C LYS A 149 -9.69 3.76 18.81
N ILE A 150 -8.69 2.96 18.46
CA ILE A 150 -8.83 1.50 18.31
C ILE A 150 -9.16 0.82 19.64
N LEU A 151 -8.54 1.23 20.74
CA LEU A 151 -8.78 0.68 22.08
C LEU A 151 -10.09 1.16 22.72
N SER A 152 -10.71 2.19 22.18
CA SER A 152 -11.98 2.70 22.67
C SER A 152 -13.08 1.62 22.65
N LYS A 153 -13.93 1.62 23.67
CA LYS A 153 -15.11 0.75 23.74
C LYS A 153 -16.16 1.06 22.68
N THR A 154 -16.08 2.25 22.06
CA THR A 154 -16.98 2.65 20.96
C THR A 154 -16.53 2.17 19.60
N GLN A 155 -15.33 1.62 19.50
CA GLN A 155 -14.82 1.06 18.24
C GLN A 155 -15.56 -0.24 17.91
N THR A 156 -16.47 -0.17 16.94
CA THR A 156 -17.23 -1.28 16.40
C THR A 156 -16.84 -1.53 14.94
N LEU A 157 -17.27 -2.64 14.36
CA LEU A 157 -17.10 -2.91 12.93
C LEU A 157 -17.74 -1.82 12.05
N ASN A 158 -18.90 -1.32 12.47
CA ASN A 158 -19.56 -0.22 11.78
C ASN A 158 -18.72 1.06 11.81
N THR A 159 -18.15 1.41 12.98
CA THR A 159 -17.23 2.56 13.10
C THR A 159 -15.97 2.35 12.27
N TRP A 160 -15.42 1.14 12.22
CA TRP A 160 -14.28 0.80 11.36
C TRP A 160 -14.60 1.12 9.90
N ARG A 161 -15.72 0.60 9.39
CA ARG A 161 -16.17 0.83 8.02
C ARG A 161 -16.38 2.30 7.72
N GLN A 162 -17.15 3.01 8.56
CA GLN A 162 -17.41 4.44 8.40
C GLN A 162 -16.16 5.30 8.33
N ASN A 163 -15.07 4.90 8.98
CA ASN A 163 -13.80 5.62 8.92
C ASN A 163 -13.08 5.47 7.58
N HIS A 164 -13.47 4.51 6.74
CA HIS A 164 -12.83 4.17 5.46
C HIS A 164 -13.77 4.36 4.25
N GLU A 165 -15.08 4.44 4.45
CA GLU A 165 -16.07 4.47 3.37
C GLU A 165 -16.17 5.82 2.64
N ASN A 166 -15.49 6.85 3.08
CA ASN A 166 -15.57 8.16 2.42
C ASN A 166 -14.71 8.15 1.14
N GLU A 167 -15.37 7.83 0.02
CA GLU A 167 -14.81 7.97 -1.33
C GLU A 167 -13.60 7.05 -1.65
N LEU A 168 -13.47 5.91 -0.96
CA LEU A 168 -12.43 4.95 -1.30
C LEU A 168 -12.96 3.84 -2.20
N HIS A 169 -12.20 3.46 -3.23
CA HIS A 169 -12.46 2.24 -3.97
C HIS A 169 -12.13 1.01 -3.12
N THR A 170 -13.03 0.03 -3.14
CA THR A 170 -12.78 -1.26 -2.48
C THR A 170 -11.77 -2.09 -3.27
N ALA A 171 -11.12 -3.04 -2.58
CA ALA A 171 -10.22 -3.98 -3.26
C ALA A 171 -10.95 -4.84 -4.32
N THR A 172 -12.24 -5.12 -4.11
CA THR A 172 -13.09 -5.83 -5.07
C THR A 172 -13.30 -5.01 -6.34
N GLU A 173 -13.61 -3.71 -6.22
CA GLU A 173 -13.77 -2.81 -7.38
C GLU A 173 -12.46 -2.65 -8.15
N MET A 174 -11.33 -2.45 -7.45
CA MET A 174 -10.01 -2.36 -8.08
C MET A 174 -9.66 -3.64 -8.84
N GLY A 175 -9.88 -4.82 -8.22
CA GLY A 175 -9.65 -6.11 -8.87
C GLY A 175 -10.55 -6.35 -10.09
N ALA A 176 -11.84 -6.01 -10.01
CA ALA A 176 -12.78 -6.12 -11.12
C ALA A 176 -12.38 -5.23 -12.30
N GLN A 177 -12.00 -3.97 -12.01
CA GLN A 177 -11.58 -3.04 -13.06
C GLN A 177 -10.28 -3.49 -13.76
N LEU A 178 -9.33 -4.08 -13.03
CA LEU A 178 -8.15 -4.67 -13.65
C LEU A 178 -8.51 -5.87 -14.54
N GLN A 179 -9.43 -6.75 -14.10
CA GLN A 179 -9.88 -7.92 -14.87
C GLN A 179 -10.71 -7.55 -16.11
N GLU A 180 -11.35 -6.41 -16.12
CA GLU A 180 -12.07 -5.92 -17.31
C GLU A 180 -11.11 -5.55 -18.45
N ILE A 181 -9.93 -5.05 -18.14
CA ILE A 181 -8.97 -4.54 -19.12
C ILE A 181 -7.89 -5.61 -19.45
N PHE A 182 -7.45 -6.38 -18.45
CA PHE A 182 -6.35 -7.32 -18.60
C PHE A 182 -6.82 -8.77 -18.56
N SER A 183 -6.40 -9.56 -19.53
CA SER A 183 -6.71 -10.99 -19.62
C SER A 183 -6.03 -11.83 -18.52
N ARG A 184 -4.95 -11.31 -17.92
CA ARG A 184 -4.21 -11.98 -16.85
C ARG A 184 -3.99 -11.05 -15.69
N VAL A 185 -4.69 -11.32 -14.58
CA VAL A 185 -4.54 -10.62 -13.30
C VAL A 185 -4.22 -11.64 -12.22
N ILE A 186 -3.08 -11.45 -11.56
CA ILE A 186 -2.68 -12.22 -10.37
C ILE A 186 -3.17 -11.43 -9.17
N GLN A 187 -3.82 -12.11 -8.22
CA GLN A 187 -4.24 -11.53 -6.95
C GLN A 187 -3.67 -12.34 -5.79
N GLU A 188 -3.15 -11.65 -4.78
CA GLU A 188 -2.71 -12.28 -3.53
C GLU A 188 -3.13 -11.46 -2.31
N ASN A 189 -3.32 -12.14 -1.18
CA ASN A 189 -3.49 -11.52 0.11
C ASN A 189 -2.10 -11.21 0.70
N ALA A 190 -2.04 -10.21 1.58
CA ALA A 190 -0.80 -9.84 2.26
C ALA A 190 -1.08 -9.31 3.67
N PRO A 191 -0.11 -9.38 4.59
CA PRO A 191 -0.16 -8.63 5.83
C PRO A 191 -0.28 -7.13 5.57
N TYR A 192 -1.11 -6.46 6.36
CA TYR A 192 -1.30 -5.02 6.23
C TYR A 192 -1.60 -4.30 7.55
N TYR A 193 -2.17 -4.98 8.56
CA TYR A 193 -2.52 -4.35 9.85
C TYR A 193 -1.30 -3.73 10.53
N PHE A 194 -0.09 -4.29 10.34
CA PHE A 194 1.15 -3.71 10.86
C PHE A 194 1.38 -2.27 10.38
N ARG A 195 0.85 -1.88 9.22
CA ARG A 195 0.99 -0.51 8.69
C ARG A 195 0.23 0.52 9.51
N TYR A 196 -0.90 0.14 10.09
CA TYR A 196 -1.68 1.01 10.96
C TYR A 196 -0.94 1.33 12.26
N ILE A 197 -0.13 0.41 12.77
CA ILE A 197 0.61 0.61 14.02
C ILE A 197 2.02 1.16 13.79
N ALA A 198 2.50 1.18 12.57
CA ALA A 198 3.89 1.57 12.27
C ALA A 198 4.23 3.00 12.73
N GLY A 199 3.28 3.93 12.56
CA GLY A 199 3.42 5.30 13.07
C GLY A 199 3.28 5.45 14.58
N ALA A 200 2.59 4.50 15.22
CA ALA A 200 2.31 4.52 16.66
C ALA A 200 3.41 3.83 17.50
N ILE A 201 4.28 3.02 16.90
CA ILE A 201 5.40 2.40 17.64
C ILE A 201 6.47 3.47 17.92
N ALA A 202 6.85 3.60 19.17
CA ALA A 202 7.90 4.53 19.60
C ALA A 202 9.24 4.23 18.87
N PRO A 203 9.96 5.27 18.42
CA PRO A 203 11.26 5.11 17.78
C PRO A 203 12.22 4.33 18.68
N SER A 204 12.70 3.20 18.21
CA SER A 204 13.66 2.34 18.95
C SER A 204 14.29 1.34 17.98
N GLU A 205 15.40 0.75 18.40
CA GLU A 205 16.05 -0.37 17.67
C GLU A 205 15.13 -1.59 17.51
N LYS A 206 14.09 -1.72 18.35
CA LYS A 206 13.13 -2.82 18.32
C LYS A 206 11.97 -2.63 17.34
N ARG A 207 11.78 -1.39 16.82
CA ARG A 207 10.63 -1.04 15.99
C ARG A 207 10.42 -2.02 14.83
N ASP A 208 11.43 -2.22 14.01
CA ASP A 208 11.34 -3.13 12.86
C ASP A 208 11.07 -4.58 13.27
N GLY A 209 11.67 -5.05 14.37
CA GLY A 209 11.40 -6.38 14.90
C GLY A 209 9.96 -6.56 15.39
N ILE A 210 9.37 -5.53 16.00
CA ILE A 210 7.97 -5.55 16.44
C ILE A 210 7.04 -5.60 15.22
N LEU A 211 7.30 -4.77 14.20
CA LEU A 211 6.49 -4.74 12.97
C LEU A 211 6.59 -6.05 12.20
N GLN A 212 7.78 -6.65 12.14
CA GLN A 212 8.00 -7.94 11.52
C GLN A 212 7.21 -9.04 12.25
N ALA A 213 7.34 -9.13 13.57
CA ALA A 213 6.61 -10.12 14.36
C ALA A 213 5.08 -9.95 14.24
N PHE A 214 4.61 -8.70 14.16
CA PHE A 214 3.20 -8.42 13.94
C PHE A 214 2.72 -8.90 12.56
N ALA A 215 3.49 -8.61 11.50
CA ALA A 215 3.17 -9.05 10.14
C ALA A 215 3.21 -10.59 10.01
N GLU A 216 4.17 -11.26 10.63
CA GLU A 216 4.26 -12.74 10.68
C GLU A 216 3.07 -13.36 11.42
N GLN A 217 2.62 -12.73 12.52
CA GLN A 217 1.42 -13.17 13.24
C GLN A 217 0.18 -13.01 12.36
N GLU A 218 0.04 -11.87 11.69
CA GLU A 218 -1.07 -11.61 10.77
C GLU A 218 -1.13 -12.67 9.67
N GLU A 219 0.02 -12.96 9.03
CA GLU A 219 0.12 -13.98 7.98
C GLU A 219 -0.27 -15.37 8.48
N THR A 220 0.21 -15.75 9.65
CA THR A 220 -0.09 -17.06 10.28
C THR A 220 -1.58 -17.20 10.58
N LEU A 221 -2.19 -16.17 11.17
CA LEU A 221 -3.61 -16.18 11.51
C LEU A 221 -4.51 -16.14 10.28
N ALA A 222 -4.12 -15.39 9.26
CA ALA A 222 -4.83 -15.36 7.99
C ALA A 222 -4.76 -16.70 7.25
N ALA A 223 -3.58 -17.34 7.23
CA ALA A 223 -3.41 -18.67 6.63
C ALA A 223 -4.23 -19.78 7.33
N SER A 224 -4.62 -19.55 8.59
CA SER A 224 -5.45 -20.46 9.40
C SER A 224 -6.93 -20.08 9.42
N ASP A 225 -7.36 -19.13 8.59
CA ASP A 225 -8.73 -18.56 8.57
C ASP A 225 -9.15 -17.99 9.94
N CYS A 226 -8.19 -17.63 10.77
CA CYS A 226 -8.45 -17.02 12.07
C CYS A 226 -8.81 -15.55 11.99
N ILE A 227 -8.28 -14.85 10.99
CA ILE A 227 -8.57 -13.46 10.68
C ILE A 227 -8.74 -13.27 9.17
N VAL A 228 -9.39 -12.19 8.77
CA VAL A 228 -9.44 -11.76 7.37
C VAL A 228 -8.17 -10.99 7.04
N PRO A 229 -7.37 -11.41 6.04
CA PRO A 229 -6.22 -10.65 5.59
C PRO A 229 -6.66 -9.31 5.00
N LEU A 230 -6.04 -8.22 5.43
CA LEU A 230 -6.42 -6.88 4.99
C LEU A 230 -5.75 -6.49 3.67
N GLY A 231 -4.48 -6.79 3.51
CA GLY A 231 -3.72 -6.42 2.30
C GLY A 231 -4.20 -7.17 1.07
N ARG A 232 -4.28 -6.43 -0.04
CA ARG A 232 -4.58 -6.96 -1.38
C ARG A 232 -3.53 -6.49 -2.35
N ARG A 233 -3.01 -7.42 -3.12
CA ARG A 233 -2.01 -7.17 -4.14
C ARG A 233 -2.50 -7.69 -5.46
N PHE A 234 -2.33 -6.89 -6.50
CA PHE A 234 -2.70 -7.25 -7.86
C PHE A 234 -1.52 -7.01 -8.80
N VAL A 235 -1.37 -7.92 -9.77
CA VAL A 235 -0.44 -7.74 -10.88
C VAL A 235 -1.20 -8.04 -12.17
N ALA A 236 -1.43 -7.02 -12.99
CA ALA A 236 -2.09 -7.13 -14.28
C ALA A 236 -1.05 -7.05 -15.39
N LEU A 237 -1.09 -7.98 -16.34
CA LEU A 237 -0.11 -8.16 -17.41
C LEU A 237 -0.73 -7.78 -18.76
N LYS A 238 -0.08 -6.83 -19.48
CA LYS A 238 -0.44 -6.41 -20.83
C LYS A 238 0.00 -7.42 -21.87
#